data_558d08ed078d6b22babf95af7b559757
#
_entry.id   558d08ed078d6b22babf95af7b559757
#
_cell.length_a   1.000
_cell.length_b   1.000
_cell.length_c   1.000
_cell.angle_alpha   90.00
_cell.angle_beta   90.00
_cell.angle_gamma   90.00
#
_symmetry.space_group_name_H-M   'P 1'
#
loop_
_entity.id
_entity.type
_entity.pdbx_description
1 polymer ?
#
loop_
_entity_poly.entity_id
_entity_poly.type
_entity_poly.pdbx_seq_one_letter_code
_entity_poly.pdbx_strand_id
1 'polypeptide(L)'
;MQKIAIIGAGVSGMSAAHFLKDRYNVTVFEKEKTPGGLIKCCRINGSLFHTCGGHVFNSKHSDVLDWFWTKFDRNKEFSKTDRNSAIFMEEGDEIPYPIENHVYLLNSDIQKRVIKDLVEIVRKEGDKAHNFEEFLKSRFGDTLYKIYFQPYNEKVWRRDLKQVPLSWLEGKLPMPTVEEMVYNNINHVKEKSFVHSTFWYENMNGSQYIADKLAEELHICYDTDIKNIKYAHNKWLIEEEYFDKVIFCGNIKDMVKIVEGFDIREYEDEIVKLEYHGTTAVFCEIDKNPYSWIYQPSKQHESHRIICTGNFAKSNNGNCVPEGRITATIEFTDEISKEDIIDNLSRISLHPKYLAHKYNPYTCLLYTSDAAD
;
A
#
# COMPACT_ATOMS: atom_id res chain seq x y z
N MET A 1 32.74 -18.91 -5.42
CA MET A 1 31.40 -18.60 -4.89
C MET A 1 30.37 -18.83 -5.98
N GLN A 2 29.21 -19.37 -5.65
CA GLN A 2 28.09 -19.47 -6.60
C GLN A 2 27.64 -18.06 -6.99
N LYS A 3 27.25 -17.89 -8.26
CA LYS A 3 26.70 -16.65 -8.81
C LYS A 3 25.18 -16.64 -8.71
N ILE A 4 24.61 -15.58 -8.17
CA ILE A 4 23.15 -15.42 -8.06
C ILE A 4 22.74 -14.14 -8.79
N ALA A 5 21.80 -14.26 -9.72
CA ALA A 5 21.11 -13.12 -10.31
C ALA A 5 19.84 -12.77 -9.53
N ILE A 6 19.61 -11.49 -9.28
CA ILE A 6 18.36 -10.99 -8.70
C ILE A 6 17.74 -10.01 -9.70
N ILE A 7 16.50 -10.26 -10.09
CA ILE A 7 15.80 -9.43 -11.07
C ILE A 7 14.87 -8.46 -10.35
N GLY A 8 15.20 -7.18 -10.38
CA GLY A 8 14.49 -6.09 -9.74
C GLY A 8 15.18 -5.55 -8.48
N ALA A 9 15.54 -4.25 -8.47
CA ALA A 9 16.09 -3.53 -7.32
C ALA A 9 14.97 -2.80 -6.53
N GLY A 10 13.83 -3.43 -6.35
CA GLY A 10 12.86 -3.07 -5.33
C GLY A 10 13.32 -3.51 -3.93
N VAL A 11 12.56 -3.18 -2.88
CA VAL A 11 12.91 -3.56 -1.50
C VAL A 11 13.16 -5.05 -1.36
N SER A 12 12.34 -5.90 -1.97
CA SER A 12 12.51 -7.36 -1.91
C SER A 12 13.84 -7.83 -2.49
N GLY A 13 14.19 -7.36 -3.70
CA GLY A 13 15.43 -7.74 -4.36
C GLY A 13 16.67 -7.24 -3.64
N MET A 14 16.66 -5.99 -3.18
CA MET A 14 17.78 -5.42 -2.42
C MET A 14 17.95 -6.12 -1.06
N SER A 15 16.86 -6.42 -0.34
CA SER A 15 16.92 -7.18 0.91
C SER A 15 17.49 -8.58 0.69
N ALA A 16 17.02 -9.30 -0.34
CA ALA A 16 17.57 -10.61 -0.71
C ALA A 16 19.07 -10.52 -1.01
N ALA A 17 19.50 -9.49 -1.76
CA ALA A 17 20.92 -9.26 -2.06
C ALA A 17 21.73 -9.05 -0.78
N HIS A 18 21.24 -8.24 0.18
CA HIS A 18 21.91 -8.02 1.46
C HIS A 18 22.12 -9.30 2.28
N PHE A 19 21.12 -10.19 2.30
CA PHE A 19 21.24 -11.47 3.02
C PHE A 19 22.16 -12.50 2.32
N LEU A 20 22.42 -12.31 1.02
CA LEU A 20 23.17 -13.26 0.21
C LEU A 20 24.61 -12.81 -0.11
N LYS A 21 24.91 -11.52 -0.17
CA LYS A 21 26.15 -10.95 -0.68
C LYS A 21 27.43 -11.45 0.01
N ASP A 22 27.35 -11.80 1.29
CA ASP A 22 28.53 -12.27 2.05
C ASP A 22 28.90 -13.73 1.75
N ARG A 23 27.98 -14.51 1.16
CA ARG A 23 28.16 -15.94 0.87
C ARG A 23 28.18 -16.26 -0.61
N TYR A 24 27.67 -15.36 -1.45
CA TYR A 24 27.47 -15.55 -2.88
C TYR A 24 27.96 -14.33 -3.66
N ASN A 25 28.29 -14.55 -4.94
CA ASN A 25 28.50 -13.46 -5.87
C ASN A 25 27.14 -13.03 -6.42
N VAL A 26 26.59 -11.92 -5.94
CA VAL A 26 25.24 -11.46 -6.26
C VAL A 26 25.29 -10.29 -7.23
N THR A 27 24.56 -10.41 -8.33
CA THR A 27 24.30 -9.31 -9.27
C THR A 27 22.80 -9.02 -9.28
N VAL A 28 22.42 -7.76 -9.09
CA VAL A 28 21.04 -7.30 -9.18
C VAL A 28 20.85 -6.59 -10.52
N PHE A 29 19.77 -6.90 -11.24
CA PHE A 29 19.40 -6.23 -12.51
C PHE A 29 18.17 -5.36 -12.27
N GLU A 30 18.26 -4.10 -12.66
CA GLU A 30 17.16 -3.14 -12.52
C GLU A 30 16.89 -2.44 -13.85
N LYS A 31 15.64 -2.49 -14.30
CA LYS A 31 15.22 -1.90 -15.57
C LYS A 31 15.24 -0.37 -15.58
N GLU A 32 15.11 0.25 -14.42
CA GLU A 32 15.10 1.70 -14.30
C GLU A 32 16.49 2.23 -13.87
N LYS A 33 16.67 3.57 -13.97
CA LYS A 33 17.92 4.25 -13.63
C LYS A 33 18.20 4.35 -12.14
N THR A 34 17.20 4.07 -11.31
CA THR A 34 17.26 4.22 -9.85
C THR A 34 16.61 3.05 -9.15
N PRO A 35 17.05 2.67 -7.95
CA PRO A 35 16.44 1.59 -7.18
C PRO A 35 15.13 2.02 -6.53
N GLY A 36 14.39 1.08 -5.92
CA GLY A 36 13.28 1.36 -5.02
C GLY A 36 11.95 0.74 -5.41
N GLY A 37 11.73 0.43 -6.71
CA GLY A 37 10.45 -0.16 -7.13
C GLY A 37 9.26 0.71 -6.72
N LEU A 38 8.31 0.15 -5.95
CA LEU A 38 7.09 0.87 -5.53
C LEU A 38 7.34 1.90 -4.42
N ILE A 39 8.46 1.83 -3.67
CA ILE A 39 8.74 2.82 -2.62
C ILE A 39 9.41 4.10 -3.13
N LYS A 40 9.52 4.25 -4.45
CA LYS A 40 10.14 5.44 -5.07
C LYS A 40 9.41 6.73 -4.70
N CYS A 41 10.21 7.78 -4.55
CA CYS A 41 9.71 9.15 -4.44
C CYS A 41 10.18 9.98 -5.63
N CYS A 42 9.48 11.07 -5.89
CA CYS A 42 9.90 12.11 -6.85
C CYS A 42 9.74 13.50 -6.22
N ARG A 43 10.43 14.49 -6.79
CA ARG A 43 10.25 15.89 -6.39
C ARG A 43 9.64 16.69 -7.54
N ILE A 44 8.63 17.49 -7.19
CA ILE A 44 7.97 18.42 -8.09
C ILE A 44 7.98 19.79 -7.41
N ASN A 45 8.56 20.79 -8.05
CA ASN A 45 8.72 22.14 -7.48
C ASN A 45 9.37 22.13 -6.08
N GLY A 46 10.32 21.21 -5.84
CA GLY A 46 10.98 21.01 -4.55
C GLY A 46 10.21 20.18 -3.53
N SER A 47 8.93 19.94 -3.72
CA SER A 47 8.07 19.09 -2.88
C SER A 47 8.28 17.61 -3.17
N LEU A 48 8.29 16.78 -2.12
CA LEU A 48 8.48 15.33 -2.25
C LEU A 48 7.13 14.62 -2.29
N PHE A 49 7.00 13.69 -3.25
CA PHE A 49 5.83 12.84 -3.42
C PHE A 49 6.24 11.37 -3.52
N HIS A 50 5.44 10.49 -2.94
CA HIS A 50 5.53 9.06 -3.18
C HIS A 50 4.89 8.73 -4.53
N THR A 51 5.62 8.01 -5.40
CA THR A 51 5.11 7.68 -6.73
C THR A 51 4.03 6.59 -6.71
N CYS A 52 3.91 5.88 -5.60
CA CYS A 52 2.88 4.87 -5.35
C CYS A 52 2.73 4.73 -3.83
N GLY A 53 1.49 4.74 -3.33
CA GLY A 53 1.23 4.59 -1.90
C GLY A 53 1.79 5.71 -1.02
N GLY A 54 1.74 5.50 0.29
CA GLY A 54 2.41 6.33 1.31
C GLY A 54 3.29 5.42 2.15
N HIS A 55 4.52 5.17 1.69
CA HIS A 55 5.40 4.21 2.32
C HIS A 55 6.07 4.80 3.55
N VAL A 56 5.83 4.15 4.67
CA VAL A 56 6.41 4.46 5.98
C VAL A 56 7.03 3.19 6.55
N PHE A 57 7.96 3.32 7.48
CA PHE A 57 8.59 2.15 8.07
C PHE A 57 7.96 1.79 9.41
N ASN A 58 7.51 0.57 9.51
CA ASN A 58 7.10 -0.09 10.74
C ASN A 58 7.21 -1.61 10.56
N SER A 59 7.43 -2.36 11.65
CA SER A 59 7.43 -3.82 11.63
C SER A 59 6.97 -4.37 12.97
N LYS A 60 6.28 -5.52 12.96
CA LYS A 60 5.97 -6.33 14.14
C LYS A 60 7.10 -7.33 14.47
N HIS A 61 8.01 -7.56 13.54
CA HIS A 61 9.10 -8.52 13.63
C HIS A 61 10.34 -7.83 14.19
N SER A 62 10.78 -8.23 15.38
CA SER A 62 11.95 -7.64 16.06
C SER A 62 13.23 -7.83 15.28
N ASP A 63 13.43 -9.00 14.67
CA ASP A 63 14.59 -9.32 13.83
C ASP A 63 14.68 -8.40 12.59
N VAL A 64 13.56 -8.07 11.97
CA VAL A 64 13.49 -7.08 10.86
C VAL A 64 13.84 -5.68 11.37
N LEU A 65 13.31 -5.27 12.54
CA LEU A 65 13.65 -3.98 13.15
C LEU A 65 15.13 -3.89 13.48
N ASP A 66 15.69 -4.92 14.11
CA ASP A 66 17.09 -4.97 14.49
C ASP A 66 18.00 -4.87 13.27
N TRP A 67 17.72 -5.68 12.23
CA TRP A 67 18.45 -5.61 10.95
C TRP A 67 18.36 -4.22 10.31
N PHE A 68 17.15 -3.63 10.23
CA PHE A 68 16.94 -2.33 9.62
C PHE A 68 17.77 -1.25 10.33
N TRP A 69 17.73 -1.21 11.65
CA TRP A 69 18.48 -0.21 12.43
C TRP A 69 19.99 -0.45 12.47
N THR A 70 20.50 -1.57 11.95
CA THR A 70 21.95 -1.71 11.65
C THR A 70 22.36 -0.93 10.40
N LYS A 71 21.42 -0.65 9.50
CA LYS A 71 21.67 0.06 8.23
C LYS A 71 21.40 1.57 8.32
N PHE A 72 20.55 1.99 9.24
CA PHE A 72 20.06 3.35 9.34
C PHE A 72 20.23 3.91 10.75
N ASP A 73 20.63 5.21 10.85
CA ASP A 73 20.67 5.90 12.15
C ASP A 73 19.27 6.40 12.52
N ARG A 74 18.61 5.62 13.40
CA ARG A 74 17.26 5.87 13.85
C ARG A 74 17.02 7.29 14.37
N ASN A 75 18.01 7.85 15.06
CA ASN A 75 17.85 9.12 15.78
C ASN A 75 18.18 10.34 14.93
N LYS A 76 19.02 10.16 13.92
CA LYS A 76 19.45 11.28 13.04
C LYS A 76 18.64 11.34 11.74
N GLU A 77 18.35 10.15 11.16
CA GLU A 77 17.79 10.06 9.83
C GLU A 77 16.25 9.96 9.84
N PHE A 78 15.66 9.46 10.94
CA PHE A 78 14.23 9.21 11.02
C PHE A 78 13.54 9.96 12.16
N SER A 79 12.28 10.29 11.92
CA SER A 79 11.36 10.78 12.95
C SER A 79 10.25 9.77 13.18
N LYS A 80 9.87 9.60 14.45
CA LYS A 80 8.69 8.82 14.81
C LYS A 80 7.47 9.73 14.77
N THR A 81 6.48 9.34 13.99
CA THR A 81 5.25 10.12 13.77
C THR A 81 4.03 9.31 14.22
N ASP A 82 3.11 9.97 14.88
CA ASP A 82 1.80 9.39 15.21
C ASP A 82 0.96 9.28 13.94
N ARG A 83 0.31 8.14 13.76
CA ARG A 83 -0.72 8.00 12.75
C ARG A 83 -1.96 8.77 13.21
N ASN A 84 -2.50 9.56 12.30
CA ASN A 84 -3.75 10.27 12.49
C ASN A 84 -4.57 10.13 11.21
N SER A 85 -5.49 9.18 11.18
CA SER A 85 -6.28 8.88 9.98
C SER A 85 -7.73 9.28 10.17
N ALA A 86 -8.37 9.74 9.11
CA ALA A 86 -9.78 10.11 9.10
C ALA A 86 -10.51 9.49 7.90
N ILE A 87 -11.82 9.46 8.01
CA ILE A 87 -12.76 9.09 6.96
C ILE A 87 -13.59 10.34 6.67
N PHE A 88 -13.54 10.82 5.43
CA PHE A 88 -14.35 11.94 4.99
C PHE A 88 -15.62 11.40 4.33
N MET A 89 -16.73 11.53 5.05
CA MET A 89 -18.02 11.05 4.60
C MET A 89 -18.63 12.00 3.54
N GLU A 90 -19.56 11.50 2.76
CA GLU A 90 -20.19 12.27 1.67
C GLU A 90 -20.94 13.52 2.18
N GLU A 91 -21.51 13.46 3.36
CA GLU A 91 -22.27 14.56 3.98
C GLU A 91 -21.36 15.63 4.64
N GLY A 92 -20.03 15.46 4.55
CA GLY A 92 -19.06 16.41 5.09
C GLY A 92 -18.56 16.08 6.51
N ASP A 93 -19.05 14.99 7.10
CA ASP A 93 -18.58 14.56 8.42
C ASP A 93 -17.15 13.98 8.31
N GLU A 94 -16.28 14.39 9.24
CA GLU A 94 -14.93 13.87 9.42
C GLU A 94 -14.91 12.88 10.60
N ILE A 95 -14.83 11.59 10.32
CA ILE A 95 -14.83 10.54 11.33
C ILE A 95 -13.40 10.01 11.49
N PRO A 96 -12.86 9.94 12.73
CA PRO A 96 -11.57 9.28 12.94
C PRO A 96 -11.62 7.81 12.51
N TYR A 97 -10.52 7.31 11.95
CA TYR A 97 -10.38 5.89 11.59
C TYR A 97 -9.99 5.07 12.84
N PRO A 98 -10.51 3.86 13.00
CA PRO A 98 -11.49 3.17 12.16
C PRO A 98 -12.94 3.51 12.59
N ILE A 99 -13.87 3.52 11.61
CA ILE A 99 -15.25 3.98 11.80
C ILE A 99 -16.02 3.20 12.88
N GLU A 100 -15.77 1.90 12.99
CA GLU A 100 -16.45 1.01 13.94
C GLU A 100 -16.18 1.37 15.40
N ASN A 101 -15.12 2.10 15.67
CA ASN A 101 -14.77 2.59 17.00
C ASN A 101 -15.26 4.01 17.30
N HIS A 102 -15.84 4.68 16.28
CA HIS A 102 -16.25 6.07 16.35
C HIS A 102 -17.72 6.29 15.95
N VAL A 103 -18.55 5.25 16.12
CA VAL A 103 -19.98 5.30 15.80
C VAL A 103 -20.71 6.40 16.60
N TYR A 104 -20.21 6.74 17.80
CA TYR A 104 -20.76 7.80 18.64
C TYR A 104 -20.69 9.20 18.00
N LEU A 105 -19.88 9.40 16.95
CA LEU A 105 -19.80 10.64 16.19
C LEU A 105 -20.80 10.70 15.02
N LEU A 106 -21.40 9.58 14.65
CA LEU A 106 -22.40 9.52 13.60
C LEU A 106 -23.76 10.06 14.09
N ASN A 107 -24.66 10.38 13.18
CA ASN A 107 -25.99 10.81 13.59
C ASN A 107 -26.78 9.74 14.35
N SER A 108 -27.73 10.17 15.20
CA SER A 108 -28.48 9.30 16.12
C SER A 108 -29.20 8.14 15.43
N ASP A 109 -29.69 8.33 14.20
CA ASP A 109 -30.41 7.27 13.49
C ASP A 109 -29.46 6.21 12.95
N ILE A 110 -28.27 6.61 12.51
CA ILE A 110 -27.21 5.66 12.14
C ILE A 110 -26.74 4.89 13.39
N GLN A 111 -26.49 5.58 14.51
CA GLN A 111 -26.11 4.93 15.76
C GLN A 111 -27.09 3.84 16.18
N LYS A 112 -28.41 4.13 16.18
CA LYS A 112 -29.44 3.15 16.52
C LYS A 112 -29.44 1.93 15.60
N ARG A 113 -29.23 2.14 14.29
CA ARG A 113 -29.13 1.04 13.33
C ARG A 113 -27.90 0.19 13.57
N VAL A 114 -26.73 0.82 13.79
CA VAL A 114 -25.49 0.08 14.11
C VAL A 114 -25.65 -0.75 15.38
N ILE A 115 -26.23 -0.19 16.45
CA ILE A 115 -26.50 -0.94 17.69
C ILE A 115 -27.39 -2.15 17.40
N LYS A 116 -28.45 -1.98 16.60
CA LYS A 116 -29.32 -3.10 16.21
C LYS A 116 -28.54 -4.18 15.46
N ASP A 117 -27.71 -3.78 14.48
CA ASP A 117 -26.88 -4.72 13.70
C ASP A 117 -25.91 -5.49 14.62
N LEU A 118 -25.24 -4.83 15.56
CA LEU A 118 -24.32 -5.48 16.51
C LEU A 118 -25.05 -6.48 17.41
N VAL A 119 -26.25 -6.16 17.88
CA VAL A 119 -27.08 -7.10 18.66
C VAL A 119 -27.49 -8.32 17.83
N GLU A 120 -27.81 -8.11 16.54
CA GLU A 120 -28.14 -9.21 15.63
C GLU A 120 -26.93 -10.11 15.34
N ILE A 121 -25.72 -9.55 15.20
CA ILE A 121 -24.46 -10.29 15.01
C ILE A 121 -24.23 -11.24 16.21
N VAL A 122 -24.33 -10.73 17.44
CA VAL A 122 -24.14 -11.55 18.64
C VAL A 122 -25.16 -12.68 18.73
N ARG A 123 -26.39 -12.49 18.23
CA ARG A 123 -27.44 -13.51 18.25
C ARG A 123 -27.26 -14.61 17.19
N LYS A 124 -26.54 -14.32 16.10
CA LYS A 124 -26.34 -15.21 14.95
C LYS A 124 -25.01 -15.96 15.02
N GLU A 125 -24.48 -16.25 16.19
CA GLU A 125 -23.20 -16.96 16.34
C GLU A 125 -23.12 -18.19 15.42
N GLY A 126 -22.13 -18.22 14.52
CA GLY A 126 -21.69 -19.42 13.82
C GLY A 126 -21.71 -19.41 12.27
N ASP A 127 -22.26 -18.41 11.62
CA ASP A 127 -22.23 -18.36 10.15
C ASP A 127 -20.82 -17.98 9.65
N LYS A 128 -20.17 -18.91 8.91
CA LYS A 128 -18.90 -18.63 8.24
C LYS A 128 -19.18 -17.80 6.98
N ALA A 129 -18.51 -16.64 6.88
CA ALA A 129 -18.51 -15.87 5.66
C ALA A 129 -17.78 -16.60 4.52
N HIS A 130 -18.31 -16.55 3.31
CA HIS A 130 -17.73 -17.19 2.12
C HIS A 130 -17.04 -16.17 1.17
N ASN A 131 -17.31 -14.89 1.33
CA ASN A 131 -16.75 -13.81 0.52
C ASN A 131 -16.60 -12.54 1.36
N PHE A 132 -15.96 -11.54 0.78
CA PHE A 132 -15.63 -10.31 1.49
C PHE A 132 -16.86 -9.48 1.91
N GLU A 133 -17.93 -9.46 1.10
CA GLU A 133 -19.19 -8.80 1.49
C GLU A 133 -19.80 -9.43 2.73
N GLU A 134 -19.95 -10.77 2.72
CA GLU A 134 -20.49 -11.51 3.88
C GLU A 134 -19.63 -11.31 5.12
N PHE A 135 -18.29 -11.32 4.95
CA PHE A 135 -17.37 -11.05 6.03
C PHE A 135 -17.61 -9.66 6.65
N LEU A 136 -17.66 -8.61 5.83
CA LEU A 136 -17.86 -7.25 6.33
C LEU A 136 -19.21 -7.10 7.03
N LYS A 137 -20.27 -7.69 6.49
CA LYS A 137 -21.62 -7.65 7.10
C LYS A 137 -21.69 -8.44 8.40
N SER A 138 -21.11 -9.64 8.43
CA SER A 138 -21.10 -10.47 9.63
C SER A 138 -20.26 -9.88 10.76
N ARG A 139 -19.27 -9.03 10.44
CA ARG A 139 -18.37 -8.44 11.43
C ARG A 139 -18.84 -7.05 11.89
N PHE A 140 -19.31 -6.20 10.97
CA PHE A 140 -19.59 -4.79 11.25
C PHE A 140 -21.06 -4.39 11.09
N GLY A 141 -21.88 -5.28 10.58
CA GLY A 141 -23.30 -5.06 10.33
C GLY A 141 -23.60 -4.35 9.01
N ASP A 142 -24.87 -4.43 8.62
CA ASP A 142 -25.34 -3.89 7.35
C ASP A 142 -25.22 -2.36 7.26
N THR A 143 -25.36 -1.68 8.38
CA THR A 143 -25.33 -0.20 8.40
C THR A 143 -23.94 0.32 8.08
N LEU A 144 -22.90 -0.12 8.81
CA LEU A 144 -21.50 0.30 8.55
C LEU A 144 -21.04 -0.20 7.18
N TYR A 145 -21.47 -1.41 6.79
CA TYR A 145 -21.21 -1.92 5.45
C TYR A 145 -21.66 -0.93 4.37
N LYS A 146 -22.91 -0.49 4.41
CA LYS A 146 -23.50 0.37 3.38
C LYS A 146 -22.94 1.78 3.34
N ILE A 147 -22.65 2.37 4.51
CA ILE A 147 -22.22 3.77 4.56
C ILE A 147 -20.72 3.96 4.35
N TYR A 148 -19.91 2.93 4.62
CA TYR A 148 -18.46 3.05 4.55
C TYR A 148 -17.78 1.89 3.81
N PHE A 149 -17.93 0.65 4.30
CA PHE A 149 -17.11 -0.46 3.78
C PHE A 149 -17.39 -0.76 2.31
N GLN A 150 -18.64 -0.81 1.91
CA GLN A 150 -19.01 -1.06 0.52
C GLN A 150 -18.50 0.03 -0.43
N PRO A 151 -18.90 1.31 -0.29
CA PRO A 151 -18.51 2.34 -1.24
C PRO A 151 -17.00 2.56 -1.30
N TYR A 152 -16.29 2.40 -0.18
CA TYR A 152 -14.83 2.47 -0.13
C TYR A 152 -14.17 1.29 -0.86
N ASN A 153 -14.58 0.07 -0.52
CA ASN A 153 -13.94 -1.13 -1.07
C ASN A 153 -14.29 -1.34 -2.55
N GLU A 154 -15.48 -0.98 -3.02
CA GLU A 154 -15.82 -1.00 -4.45
C GLU A 154 -14.89 -0.12 -5.28
N LYS A 155 -14.46 1.04 -4.76
CA LYS A 155 -13.44 1.87 -5.41
C LYS A 155 -12.08 1.20 -5.47
N VAL A 156 -11.67 0.51 -4.38
CA VAL A 156 -10.37 -0.16 -4.28
C VAL A 156 -10.33 -1.42 -5.14
N TRP A 157 -11.36 -2.25 -5.07
CA TRP A 157 -11.40 -3.55 -5.73
C TRP A 157 -11.93 -3.53 -7.16
N ARG A 158 -12.63 -2.47 -7.57
CA ARG A 158 -13.26 -2.31 -8.90
C ARG A 158 -14.10 -3.53 -9.32
N ARG A 159 -14.74 -4.19 -8.35
CA ARG A 159 -15.60 -5.36 -8.56
C ARG A 159 -16.62 -5.53 -7.43
N ASP A 160 -17.61 -6.41 -7.66
CA ASP A 160 -18.54 -6.84 -6.62
C ASP A 160 -17.77 -7.52 -5.49
N LEU A 161 -17.99 -7.09 -4.25
CA LEU A 161 -17.28 -7.61 -3.06
C LEU A 161 -17.62 -9.09 -2.77
N LYS A 162 -18.69 -9.63 -3.36
CA LYS A 162 -18.99 -11.07 -3.35
C LYS A 162 -17.95 -11.90 -4.12
N GLN A 163 -17.26 -11.29 -5.08
CA GLN A 163 -16.22 -11.92 -5.88
C GLN A 163 -14.81 -11.78 -5.25
N VAL A 164 -14.69 -11.06 -4.16
CA VAL A 164 -13.42 -10.87 -3.46
C VAL A 164 -13.24 -12.02 -2.45
N PRO A 165 -12.19 -12.85 -2.60
CA PRO A 165 -11.94 -13.98 -1.70
C PRO A 165 -11.50 -13.51 -0.32
N LEU A 166 -11.54 -14.39 0.68
CA LEU A 166 -11.16 -14.09 2.07
C LEU A 166 -9.69 -14.35 2.37
N SER A 167 -8.99 -15.12 1.54
CA SER A 167 -7.60 -15.55 1.76
C SER A 167 -6.61 -14.40 1.98
N TRP A 168 -6.88 -13.21 1.42
CA TRP A 168 -6.03 -12.02 1.60
C TRP A 168 -6.21 -11.32 2.96
N LEU A 169 -7.30 -11.61 3.70
CA LEU A 169 -7.64 -10.91 4.94
C LEU A 169 -6.73 -11.28 6.11
N GLU A 170 -6.14 -12.45 6.08
CA GLU A 170 -5.42 -13.01 7.21
C GLU A 170 -4.28 -12.08 7.67
N GLY A 171 -4.41 -11.58 8.89
CA GLY A 171 -3.46 -10.66 9.52
C GLY A 171 -3.41 -9.23 8.95
N LYS A 172 -4.26 -8.86 7.98
CA LYS A 172 -4.23 -7.54 7.32
C LYS A 172 -5.24 -6.53 7.81
N LEU A 173 -6.41 -6.98 8.27
CA LEU A 173 -7.42 -6.09 8.83
C LEU A 173 -7.54 -6.23 10.35
N PRO A 174 -7.79 -5.14 11.07
CA PRO A 174 -8.24 -5.22 12.45
C PRO A 174 -9.52 -6.04 12.51
N MET A 175 -9.60 -6.95 13.46
CA MET A 175 -10.75 -7.83 13.64
C MET A 175 -11.32 -7.67 15.05
N PRO A 176 -11.86 -6.48 15.42
CA PRO A 176 -12.39 -6.24 16.72
C PRO A 176 -13.62 -7.14 16.96
N THR A 177 -13.78 -7.62 18.19
CA THR A 177 -15.03 -8.26 18.62
C THR A 177 -16.13 -7.20 18.82
N VAL A 178 -17.39 -7.64 18.92
CA VAL A 178 -18.50 -6.71 19.21
C VAL A 178 -18.28 -6.02 20.57
N GLU A 179 -17.77 -6.76 21.57
CA GLU A 179 -17.45 -6.21 22.88
C GLU A 179 -16.37 -5.13 22.80
N GLU A 180 -15.31 -5.36 22.02
CA GLU A 180 -14.26 -4.36 21.79
C GLU A 180 -14.80 -3.12 21.09
N MET A 181 -15.64 -3.28 20.05
CA MET A 181 -16.28 -2.16 19.37
C MET A 181 -17.15 -1.35 20.33
N VAL A 182 -17.98 -2.01 21.14
CA VAL A 182 -18.82 -1.33 22.15
C VAL A 182 -17.96 -0.62 23.20
N TYR A 183 -16.94 -1.31 23.73
CA TYR A 183 -16.02 -0.73 24.71
C TYR A 183 -15.32 0.51 24.16
N ASN A 184 -14.81 0.44 22.93
CA ASN A 184 -14.09 1.53 22.28
C ASN A 184 -14.99 2.75 22.04
N ASN A 185 -16.25 2.53 21.66
CA ASN A 185 -17.23 3.61 21.48
C ASN A 185 -17.61 4.26 22.81
N ILE A 186 -17.87 3.49 23.88
CA ILE A 186 -18.23 4.02 25.21
C ILE A 186 -17.07 4.82 25.81
N ASN A 187 -15.84 4.34 25.63
CA ASN A 187 -14.66 4.96 26.24
C ASN A 187 -13.96 5.96 25.31
N HIS A 188 -14.48 6.20 24.11
CA HIS A 188 -13.90 7.08 23.10
C HIS A 188 -12.41 6.78 22.85
N VAL A 189 -12.09 5.49 22.66
CA VAL A 189 -10.70 5.03 22.48
C VAL A 189 -10.11 5.58 21.19
N LYS A 190 -8.99 6.28 21.28
CA LYS A 190 -8.32 6.93 20.14
C LYS A 190 -7.42 5.94 19.41
N GLU A 191 -7.17 6.18 18.09
CA GLU A 191 -6.30 5.39 17.22
C GLU A 191 -4.91 5.13 17.83
N LYS A 192 -4.40 6.02 18.66
CA LYS A 192 -3.11 5.88 19.37
C LYS A 192 -2.97 4.60 20.23
N SER A 193 -4.08 3.98 20.57
CA SER A 193 -4.13 2.74 21.35
C SER A 193 -4.09 1.48 20.49
N PHE A 194 -4.12 1.61 19.15
CA PHE A 194 -4.13 0.46 18.23
C PHE A 194 -2.74 0.08 17.73
N VAL A 195 -2.61 -1.16 17.27
CA VAL A 195 -1.41 -1.66 16.60
C VAL A 195 -1.16 -0.83 15.34
N HIS A 196 0.06 -0.31 15.15
CA HIS A 196 0.42 0.64 14.09
C HIS A 196 -0.04 2.09 14.30
N SER A 197 -0.28 2.50 15.53
CA SER A 197 -0.57 3.89 15.88
C SER A 197 0.60 4.86 15.61
N THR A 198 1.80 4.36 15.37
CA THR A 198 3.00 5.15 15.05
C THR A 198 3.80 4.51 13.93
N PHE A 199 4.57 5.32 13.23
CA PHE A 199 5.51 4.86 12.19
C PHE A 199 6.79 5.69 12.19
N TRP A 200 7.83 5.18 11.54
CA TRP A 200 9.06 5.89 11.29
C TRP A 200 9.08 6.41 9.85
N TYR A 201 9.51 7.65 9.70
CA TYR A 201 9.65 8.28 8.39
C TYR A 201 11.00 8.98 8.28
N GLU A 202 11.67 8.84 7.15
CA GLU A 202 12.95 9.47 6.89
C GLU A 202 12.75 10.98 6.66
N ASN A 203 13.66 11.79 7.24
CA ASN A 203 13.44 13.21 7.45
C ASN A 203 13.55 14.08 6.19
N MET A 204 14.21 13.65 5.13
CA MET A 204 14.57 14.48 3.97
C MET A 204 14.07 13.95 2.64
N ASN A 205 14.26 12.66 2.33
CA ASN A 205 14.00 12.07 1.03
C ASN A 205 12.96 10.94 1.08
N GLY A 206 12.33 10.75 2.25
CA GLY A 206 11.29 9.76 2.45
C GLY A 206 11.78 8.33 2.16
N SER A 207 10.89 7.49 1.64
CA SER A 207 11.23 6.09 1.37
C SER A 207 12.27 5.90 0.25
N GLN A 208 12.50 6.89 -0.60
CA GLN A 208 13.59 6.83 -1.59
C GLN A 208 14.96 6.71 -0.91
N TYR A 209 15.18 7.42 0.20
CA TYR A 209 16.42 7.31 0.97
C TYR A 209 16.73 5.89 1.41
N ILE A 210 15.69 5.14 1.82
CA ILE A 210 15.86 3.74 2.20
C ILE A 210 16.37 2.92 1.01
N ALA A 211 15.77 3.13 -0.16
CA ALA A 211 16.18 2.43 -1.37
C ALA A 211 17.62 2.78 -1.78
N ASP A 212 17.95 4.06 -1.80
CA ASP A 212 19.28 4.56 -2.20
C ASP A 212 20.36 3.99 -1.27
N LYS A 213 20.14 4.05 0.05
CA LYS A 213 21.10 3.56 1.03
C LYS A 213 21.28 2.04 1.00
N LEU A 214 20.22 1.28 0.79
CA LEU A 214 20.33 -0.16 0.59
C LEU A 214 21.10 -0.50 -0.70
N ALA A 215 20.98 0.32 -1.73
CA ALA A 215 21.68 0.09 -3.00
C ALA A 215 23.20 0.35 -2.94
N GLU A 216 23.67 1.24 -2.06
CA GLU A 216 25.09 1.63 -1.95
C GLU A 216 26.06 0.45 -1.77
N GLU A 217 25.63 -0.61 -1.09
CA GLU A 217 26.46 -1.79 -0.78
C GLU A 217 26.27 -2.94 -1.77
N LEU A 218 25.52 -2.75 -2.86
CA LEU A 218 25.13 -3.83 -3.78
C LEU A 218 25.69 -3.59 -5.18
N HIS A 219 26.00 -4.68 -5.89
CA HIS A 219 26.28 -4.63 -7.32
C HIS A 219 24.98 -4.65 -8.11
N ILE A 220 24.55 -3.48 -8.61
CA ILE A 220 23.31 -3.30 -9.36
C ILE A 220 23.62 -2.83 -10.78
N CYS A 221 23.13 -3.58 -11.77
CA CYS A 221 23.11 -3.19 -13.17
C CYS A 221 21.82 -2.44 -13.47
N TYR A 222 21.88 -1.12 -13.53
CA TYR A 222 20.76 -0.25 -13.86
C TYR A 222 20.51 -0.19 -15.37
N ASP A 223 19.38 0.38 -15.81
CA ASP A 223 18.94 0.48 -17.20
C ASP A 223 18.94 -0.89 -17.92
N THR A 224 18.78 -1.99 -17.16
CA THR A 224 18.88 -3.37 -17.66
C THR A 224 17.54 -4.08 -17.49
N ASP A 225 16.71 -4.02 -18.54
CA ASP A 225 15.39 -4.67 -18.58
C ASP A 225 15.52 -6.08 -19.12
N ILE A 226 15.57 -7.08 -18.25
CA ILE A 226 15.74 -8.49 -18.61
C ILE A 226 14.52 -8.98 -19.39
N LYS A 227 14.77 -9.37 -20.65
CA LYS A 227 13.76 -9.87 -21.59
C LYS A 227 13.79 -11.39 -21.78
N ASN A 228 14.88 -12.03 -21.37
CA ASN A 228 15.03 -13.47 -21.49
C ASN A 228 15.88 -14.02 -20.34
N ILE A 229 15.43 -15.13 -19.76
CA ILE A 229 16.13 -15.90 -18.72
C ILE A 229 16.16 -17.35 -19.20
N LYS A 230 17.30 -17.80 -19.75
CA LYS A 230 17.41 -19.11 -20.36
C LYS A 230 18.09 -20.11 -19.44
N TYR A 231 17.44 -21.24 -19.16
CA TYR A 231 18.06 -22.35 -18.45
C TYR A 231 18.72 -23.33 -19.43
N ALA A 232 20.04 -23.47 -19.30
CA ALA A 232 20.84 -24.40 -20.12
C ALA A 232 22.07 -24.86 -19.33
N HIS A 233 22.49 -26.09 -19.53
CA HIS A 233 23.71 -26.67 -18.89
C HIS A 233 23.70 -26.55 -17.37
N ASN A 234 22.52 -26.75 -16.74
CA ASN A 234 22.31 -26.61 -15.29
C ASN A 234 22.61 -25.20 -14.75
N LYS A 235 22.55 -24.18 -15.58
CA LYS A 235 22.74 -22.79 -15.21
C LYS A 235 21.72 -21.87 -15.91
N TRP A 236 21.62 -20.66 -15.42
CA TRP A 236 20.78 -19.61 -15.95
C TRP A 236 21.63 -18.63 -16.76
N LEU A 237 21.30 -18.41 -18.01
CA LEU A 237 21.93 -17.42 -18.87
C LEU A 237 21.07 -16.14 -18.87
N ILE A 238 21.65 -15.03 -18.45
CA ILE A 238 21.03 -13.70 -18.37
C ILE A 238 22.10 -12.70 -18.84
N GLU A 239 21.76 -11.84 -19.82
CA GLU A 239 22.67 -10.81 -20.35
C GLU A 239 24.07 -11.37 -20.65
N GLU A 240 24.15 -12.50 -21.36
CA GLU A 240 25.40 -13.19 -21.75
C GLU A 240 26.23 -13.78 -20.60
N GLU A 241 25.75 -13.71 -19.34
CA GLU A 241 26.41 -14.27 -18.17
C GLU A 241 25.66 -15.48 -17.59
N TYR A 242 26.41 -16.47 -17.10
CA TYR A 242 25.86 -17.67 -16.48
C TYR A 242 25.78 -17.53 -14.95
N PHE A 243 24.60 -17.80 -14.38
CA PHE A 243 24.30 -17.82 -12.95
C PHE A 243 23.89 -19.20 -12.48
N ASP A 244 24.24 -19.52 -11.22
CA ASP A 244 23.85 -20.79 -10.60
C ASP A 244 22.39 -20.75 -10.11
N LYS A 245 21.88 -19.58 -9.73
CA LYS A 245 20.50 -19.35 -9.27
C LYS A 245 19.97 -18.00 -9.74
N VAL A 246 18.63 -17.91 -9.82
CA VAL A 246 17.92 -16.66 -10.09
C VAL A 246 16.87 -16.44 -9.02
N ILE A 247 16.75 -15.21 -8.54
CA ILE A 247 15.65 -14.72 -7.69
C ILE A 247 14.91 -13.66 -8.47
N PHE A 248 13.64 -13.91 -8.78
CA PHE A 248 12.82 -12.97 -9.52
C PHE A 248 11.99 -12.13 -8.53
N CYS A 249 12.25 -10.82 -8.51
CA CYS A 249 11.59 -9.83 -7.64
C CYS A 249 10.79 -8.79 -8.44
N GLY A 250 10.49 -9.08 -9.69
CA GLY A 250 9.59 -8.31 -10.54
C GLY A 250 8.14 -8.79 -10.45
N ASN A 251 7.29 -8.36 -11.39
CA ASN A 251 5.95 -8.91 -11.50
C ASN A 251 6.00 -10.36 -11.98
N ILE A 252 5.49 -11.27 -11.16
CA ILE A 252 5.56 -12.72 -11.43
C ILE A 252 4.89 -13.11 -12.78
N LYS A 253 3.87 -12.36 -13.23
CA LYS A 253 3.23 -12.58 -14.54
C LYS A 253 4.17 -12.28 -15.73
N ASP A 254 5.19 -11.46 -15.52
CA ASP A 254 6.19 -11.21 -16.55
C ASP A 254 7.23 -12.34 -16.58
N MET A 255 7.50 -13.00 -15.47
CA MET A 255 8.44 -14.11 -15.39
C MET A 255 8.09 -15.24 -16.34
N VAL A 256 6.83 -15.65 -16.43
CA VAL A 256 6.38 -16.75 -17.31
C VAL A 256 6.60 -16.46 -18.80
N LYS A 257 6.70 -15.17 -19.16
CA LYS A 257 6.90 -14.75 -20.56
C LYS A 257 8.37 -14.75 -20.99
N ILE A 258 9.30 -14.71 -20.02
CA ILE A 258 10.73 -14.48 -20.27
C ILE A 258 11.60 -15.68 -19.88
N VAL A 259 11.07 -16.68 -19.17
CA VAL A 259 11.81 -17.89 -18.80
C VAL A 259 11.76 -18.92 -19.92
N GLU A 260 12.92 -19.39 -20.33
CA GLU A 260 13.08 -20.42 -21.37
C GLU A 260 13.94 -21.60 -20.88
N GLY A 261 13.64 -22.81 -21.37
CA GLY A 261 14.45 -24.01 -21.11
C GLY A 261 14.28 -24.59 -19.70
N PHE A 262 13.39 -24.03 -18.88
CA PHE A 262 13.01 -24.56 -17.57
C PHE A 262 11.52 -24.85 -17.55
N ASP A 263 11.12 -25.98 -16.97
CA ASP A 263 9.70 -26.37 -16.92
C ASP A 263 8.99 -25.63 -15.79
N ILE A 264 8.17 -24.64 -16.15
CA ILE A 264 7.35 -23.85 -15.21
C ILE A 264 5.86 -24.16 -15.36
N ARG A 265 5.48 -25.17 -16.16
CA ARG A 265 4.06 -25.48 -16.47
C ARG A 265 3.21 -25.76 -15.24
N GLU A 266 3.83 -26.33 -14.20
CA GLU A 266 3.16 -26.57 -12.91
C GLU A 266 2.58 -25.30 -12.29
N TYR A 267 3.24 -24.15 -12.49
CA TYR A 267 2.87 -22.85 -11.88
C TYR A 267 2.28 -21.87 -12.89
N GLU A 268 2.45 -22.13 -14.19
CA GLU A 268 2.09 -21.18 -15.24
C GLU A 268 0.60 -20.85 -15.23
N ASP A 269 -0.25 -21.87 -15.16
CA ASP A 269 -1.70 -21.72 -15.14
C ASP A 269 -2.18 -20.89 -13.93
N GLU A 270 -1.58 -21.09 -12.76
CA GLU A 270 -1.91 -20.36 -11.55
C GLU A 270 -1.42 -18.90 -11.63
N ILE A 271 -0.20 -18.68 -12.13
CA ILE A 271 0.37 -17.33 -12.31
C ILE A 271 -0.45 -16.52 -13.32
N VAL A 272 -0.88 -17.15 -14.44
CA VAL A 272 -1.67 -16.46 -15.47
C VAL A 272 -3.03 -16.02 -14.94
N LYS A 273 -3.65 -16.82 -14.05
CA LYS A 273 -4.94 -16.50 -13.40
C LYS A 273 -4.85 -15.33 -12.40
N LEU A 274 -3.66 -15.02 -11.87
CA LEU A 274 -3.51 -13.90 -10.95
C LEU A 274 -3.96 -12.60 -11.63
N GLU A 275 -4.81 -11.86 -10.97
CA GLU A 275 -5.24 -10.53 -11.41
C GLU A 275 -4.52 -9.45 -10.60
N TYR A 276 -4.49 -8.24 -11.10
CA TYR A 276 -3.93 -7.09 -10.41
C TYR A 276 -4.65 -5.82 -10.82
N HIS A 277 -4.60 -4.83 -9.94
CA HIS A 277 -4.97 -3.45 -10.25
C HIS A 277 -3.74 -2.55 -10.28
N GLY A 278 -3.82 -1.53 -11.10
CA GLY A 278 -2.91 -0.40 -11.05
C GLY A 278 -3.37 0.66 -10.06
N THR A 279 -2.54 1.66 -9.87
CA THR A 279 -2.88 2.85 -9.08
C THR A 279 -2.36 4.08 -9.79
N THR A 280 -3.24 5.06 -9.99
CA THR A 280 -2.85 6.41 -10.39
C THR A 280 -2.64 7.25 -9.13
N ALA A 281 -1.40 7.65 -8.91
CA ALA A 281 -1.00 8.56 -7.84
C ALA A 281 -1.00 10.00 -8.38
N VAL A 282 -1.89 10.85 -7.88
CA VAL A 282 -2.02 12.26 -8.28
C VAL A 282 -1.37 13.14 -7.23
N PHE A 283 -0.37 13.91 -7.62
CA PHE A 283 0.41 14.79 -6.77
C PHE A 283 -0.23 16.16 -6.68
N CYS A 284 -0.57 16.57 -5.47
CA CYS A 284 -1.34 17.79 -5.21
C CYS A 284 -0.75 18.61 -4.06
N GLU A 285 -1.09 19.89 -4.06
CA GLU A 285 -1.17 20.70 -2.86
C GLU A 285 -2.62 20.71 -2.37
N ILE A 286 -2.84 20.51 -1.06
CA ILE A 286 -4.17 20.53 -0.43
C ILE A 286 -4.19 21.51 0.74
N ASP A 287 -5.37 21.87 1.23
CA ASP A 287 -5.50 22.66 2.44
C ASP A 287 -4.86 21.94 3.63
N LYS A 288 -4.18 22.72 4.48
CA LYS A 288 -3.51 22.19 5.66
C LYS A 288 -4.52 21.52 6.60
N ASN A 289 -4.18 20.33 7.03
CA ASN A 289 -4.99 19.50 7.93
C ASN A 289 -4.07 18.70 8.85
N PRO A 290 -4.59 18.05 9.92
CA PRO A 290 -3.77 17.30 10.86
C PRO A 290 -3.58 15.82 10.49
N TYR A 291 -4.13 15.35 9.37
CA TYR A 291 -4.22 13.92 9.06
C TYR A 291 -2.97 13.39 8.37
N SER A 292 -2.69 12.10 8.57
CA SER A 292 -1.69 11.33 7.81
C SER A 292 -2.33 10.70 6.58
N TRP A 293 -3.53 10.11 6.74
CA TRP A 293 -4.33 9.50 5.68
C TRP A 293 -5.79 9.89 5.82
N ILE A 294 -6.46 10.07 4.69
CA ILE A 294 -7.89 10.31 4.63
C ILE A 294 -8.51 9.27 3.68
N TYR A 295 -9.44 8.50 4.19
CA TYR A 295 -10.21 7.51 3.45
C TYR A 295 -11.48 8.15 2.90
N GLN A 296 -11.80 7.87 1.63
CA GLN A 296 -12.85 8.57 0.90
C GLN A 296 -13.92 7.62 0.35
N PRO A 297 -14.96 7.29 1.13
CA PRO A 297 -16.09 6.47 0.67
C PRO A 297 -17.06 7.22 -0.25
N SER A 298 -17.05 8.56 -0.30
CA SER A 298 -17.99 9.36 -1.09
C SER A 298 -18.05 8.90 -2.54
N LYS A 299 -19.27 8.77 -3.08
CA LYS A 299 -19.51 8.40 -4.48
C LYS A 299 -19.42 9.58 -5.46
N GLN A 300 -19.22 10.81 -4.96
CA GLN A 300 -19.11 12.01 -5.80
C GLN A 300 -17.83 12.03 -6.63
N HIS A 301 -16.80 11.29 -6.24
CA HIS A 301 -15.52 11.17 -6.93
C HIS A 301 -14.96 9.74 -6.81
N GLU A 302 -14.04 9.37 -7.68
CA GLU A 302 -13.49 8.02 -7.74
C GLU A 302 -12.25 7.80 -6.87
N SER A 303 -11.61 8.86 -6.37
CA SER A 303 -10.47 8.67 -5.47
C SER A 303 -10.91 7.95 -4.20
N HIS A 304 -10.06 7.03 -3.74
CA HIS A 304 -10.34 6.25 -2.55
C HIS A 304 -9.54 6.71 -1.33
N ARG A 305 -8.40 7.39 -1.54
CA ARG A 305 -7.52 7.78 -0.45
C ARG A 305 -6.74 9.06 -0.76
N ILE A 306 -6.56 9.89 0.27
CA ILE A 306 -5.59 10.98 0.28
C ILE A 306 -4.48 10.64 1.28
N ILE A 307 -3.23 10.73 0.85
CA ILE A 307 -2.05 10.54 1.68
C ILE A 307 -1.45 11.92 1.88
N CYS A 308 -1.53 12.45 3.09
CA CYS A 308 -1.07 13.78 3.45
C CYS A 308 0.44 13.76 3.70
N THR A 309 1.22 13.53 2.63
CA THR A 309 2.68 13.33 2.70
C THR A 309 3.41 14.51 3.33
N GLY A 310 2.87 15.73 3.18
CA GLY A 310 3.41 16.94 3.82
C GLY A 310 3.37 16.91 5.36
N ASN A 311 2.57 16.03 5.96
CA ASN A 311 2.51 15.81 7.41
C ASN A 311 3.46 14.72 7.89
N PHE A 312 4.06 13.93 7.00
CA PHE A 312 5.05 12.90 7.39
C PHE A 312 6.38 13.53 7.78
N ALA A 313 6.83 14.50 7.00
CA ALA A 313 8.01 15.31 7.30
C ALA A 313 7.85 16.73 6.72
N LYS A 314 8.36 17.73 7.44
CA LYS A 314 8.30 19.14 6.98
C LYS A 314 9.01 19.33 5.63
N SER A 315 10.10 18.60 5.40
CA SER A 315 10.91 18.61 4.17
C SER A 315 10.17 18.12 2.93
N ASN A 316 9.04 17.42 3.11
CA ASN A 316 8.19 17.01 1.99
C ASN A 316 7.47 18.20 1.34
N ASN A 317 7.25 19.28 2.10
CA ASN A 317 6.71 20.52 1.56
C ASN A 317 7.85 21.38 1.02
N GLY A 318 7.88 21.61 -0.29
CA GLY A 318 8.86 22.50 -0.91
C GLY A 318 8.64 23.96 -0.51
N ASN A 319 9.66 24.79 -0.70
CA ASN A 319 9.60 26.23 -0.35
C ASN A 319 8.52 26.99 -1.13
N CYS A 320 8.01 26.43 -2.23
CA CYS A 320 6.97 27.04 -3.06
C CYS A 320 5.55 26.68 -2.59
N VAL A 321 5.39 25.78 -1.59
CA VAL A 321 4.07 25.44 -1.04
C VAL A 321 3.56 26.64 -0.24
N PRO A 322 2.39 27.23 -0.59
CA PRO A 322 1.86 28.41 0.10
C PRO A 322 1.57 28.11 1.57
N GLU A 323 1.62 29.15 2.39
CA GLU A 323 1.14 29.08 3.76
C GLU A 323 -0.33 28.61 3.80
N GLY A 324 -0.67 27.73 4.73
CA GLY A 324 -2.00 27.13 4.81
C GLY A 324 -2.21 25.92 3.89
N ARG A 325 -1.18 25.49 3.15
CA ARG A 325 -1.25 24.29 2.30
C ARG A 325 -0.17 23.26 2.66
N ILE A 326 -0.38 22.02 2.25
CA ILE A 326 0.57 20.91 2.38
C ILE A 326 0.55 20.05 1.10
N THR A 327 1.60 19.27 0.91
CA THR A 327 1.65 18.26 -0.16
C THR A 327 0.84 17.03 0.19
N ALA A 328 0.19 16.45 -0.81
CA ALA A 328 -0.55 15.19 -0.71
C ALA A 328 -0.50 14.40 -2.00
N THR A 329 -0.64 13.07 -1.87
CA THR A 329 -0.90 12.17 -2.99
C THR A 329 -2.34 11.69 -2.89
N ILE A 330 -3.13 11.88 -3.96
CA ILE A 330 -4.51 11.39 -4.07
C ILE A 330 -4.51 10.17 -4.98
N GLU A 331 -5.09 9.07 -4.52
CA GLU A 331 -5.02 7.81 -5.22
C GLU A 331 -6.35 7.40 -5.85
N PHE A 332 -6.22 6.91 -7.08
CA PHE A 332 -7.29 6.29 -7.87
C PHE A 332 -6.86 4.86 -8.22
N THR A 333 -7.81 3.94 -8.24
CA THR A 333 -7.57 2.59 -8.73
C THR A 333 -7.58 2.60 -10.25
N ASP A 334 -6.59 1.92 -10.85
CA ASP A 334 -6.32 1.85 -12.28
C ASP A 334 -5.91 3.19 -12.92
N GLU A 335 -5.82 3.19 -14.25
CA GLU A 335 -5.45 4.35 -15.03
C GLU A 335 -6.66 5.28 -15.20
N ILE A 336 -6.43 6.56 -14.99
CA ILE A 336 -7.45 7.61 -15.15
C ILE A 336 -6.86 8.75 -15.98
N SER A 337 -7.67 9.32 -16.88
CA SER A 337 -7.22 10.44 -17.72
C SER A 337 -6.97 11.71 -16.90
N LYS A 338 -6.14 12.62 -17.42
CA LYS A 338 -5.89 13.89 -16.75
C LYS A 338 -7.15 14.74 -16.63
N GLU A 339 -8.02 14.69 -17.63
CA GLU A 339 -9.30 15.38 -17.66
C GLU A 339 -10.21 14.89 -16.54
N ASP A 340 -10.32 13.57 -16.39
CA ASP A 340 -11.10 12.96 -15.32
C ASP A 340 -10.50 13.19 -13.94
N ILE A 341 -9.15 13.21 -13.84
CA ILE A 341 -8.47 13.60 -12.60
C ILE A 341 -8.93 15.00 -12.17
N ILE A 342 -8.85 15.99 -13.05
CA ILE A 342 -9.22 17.38 -12.73
C ILE A 342 -10.69 17.48 -12.33
N ASP A 343 -11.58 16.80 -13.05
CA ASP A 343 -13.00 16.78 -12.72
C ASP A 343 -13.24 16.15 -11.32
N ASN A 344 -12.62 15.03 -11.02
CA ASN A 344 -12.69 14.39 -9.69
C ASN A 344 -12.15 15.29 -8.58
N LEU A 345 -10.98 15.93 -8.79
CA LEU A 345 -10.38 16.82 -7.79
C LEU A 345 -11.27 18.00 -7.43
N SER A 346 -12.10 18.49 -8.36
CA SER A 346 -13.04 19.59 -8.13
C SER A 346 -14.15 19.26 -7.10
N ARG A 347 -14.39 17.96 -6.86
CA ARG A 347 -15.43 17.44 -5.94
C ARG A 347 -14.86 16.98 -4.60
N ILE A 348 -13.55 17.02 -4.45
CA ILE A 348 -12.87 16.65 -3.19
C ILE A 348 -12.77 17.91 -2.30
N SER A 349 -13.16 17.78 -1.03
CA SER A 349 -12.86 18.76 0.00
C SER A 349 -11.34 18.97 0.11
N LEU A 350 -10.86 19.94 0.85
CA LEU A 350 -9.44 20.31 0.93
C LEU A 350 -8.86 20.97 -0.35
N HIS A 351 -9.69 21.31 -1.32
CA HIS A 351 -9.36 22.08 -2.53
C HIS A 351 -8.05 21.66 -3.20
N PRO A 352 -7.92 20.41 -3.67
CA PRO A 352 -6.68 19.91 -4.24
C PRO A 352 -6.27 20.72 -5.49
N LYS A 353 -5.02 21.17 -5.52
CA LYS A 353 -4.39 21.77 -6.69
C LYS A 353 -3.52 20.72 -7.35
N TYR A 354 -3.88 20.31 -8.56
CA TYR A 354 -3.13 19.34 -9.36
C TYR A 354 -1.73 19.87 -9.71
N LEU A 355 -0.72 19.02 -9.57
CA LEU A 355 0.65 19.29 -10.00
C LEU A 355 1.10 18.33 -11.11
N ALA A 356 0.96 17.02 -10.87
CA ALA A 356 1.28 15.95 -11.81
C ALA A 356 0.61 14.65 -11.37
N HIS A 357 0.76 13.60 -12.14
CA HIS A 357 0.33 12.25 -11.76
C HIS A 357 1.27 11.19 -12.35
N LYS A 358 1.22 9.99 -11.76
CA LYS A 358 1.91 8.80 -12.27
C LYS A 358 0.98 7.60 -12.15
N TYR A 359 0.83 6.85 -13.24
CA TYR A 359 0.19 5.55 -13.22
C TYR A 359 1.22 4.44 -12.97
N ASN A 360 0.88 3.54 -12.07
CA ASN A 360 1.65 2.33 -11.76
C ASN A 360 0.74 1.12 -12.02
N PRO A 361 1.00 0.32 -13.07
CA PRO A 361 0.07 -0.73 -13.50
C PRO A 361 0.02 -1.95 -12.58
N TYR A 362 1.03 -2.17 -11.74
CA TYR A 362 1.18 -3.39 -10.93
C TYR A 362 1.35 -3.05 -9.45
N THR A 363 0.31 -2.57 -8.79
CA THR A 363 0.40 -2.12 -7.39
C THR A 363 -0.33 -2.99 -6.40
N CYS A 364 -1.34 -3.73 -6.85
CA CYS A 364 -2.12 -4.62 -6.00
C CYS A 364 -2.38 -5.94 -6.73
N LEU A 365 -1.78 -7.03 -6.25
CA LEU A 365 -2.04 -8.37 -6.75
C LEU A 365 -3.33 -8.90 -6.12
N LEU A 366 -4.28 -9.28 -6.95
CA LEU A 366 -5.55 -9.86 -6.54
C LEU A 366 -5.46 -11.38 -6.65
N TYR A 367 -5.66 -12.09 -5.56
CA TYR A 367 -5.77 -13.54 -5.59
C TYR A 367 -7.20 -13.90 -6.02
N THR A 368 -7.32 -14.59 -7.16
CA THR A 368 -8.63 -14.92 -7.77
C THR A 368 -9.06 -16.37 -7.54
N SER A 369 -8.23 -17.20 -6.91
CA SER A 369 -8.54 -18.59 -6.61
C SER A 369 -8.08 -18.99 -5.21
N ASP A 370 -8.59 -20.13 -4.72
CA ASP A 370 -8.23 -20.80 -3.47
C ASP A 370 -6.78 -21.37 -3.47
N ALA A 371 -5.93 -20.90 -4.37
CA ALA A 371 -4.55 -21.37 -4.55
C ALA A 371 -3.57 -20.84 -3.47
N ALA A 372 -4.04 -20.66 -2.24
CA ALA A 372 -3.25 -20.26 -1.08
C ALA A 372 -3.42 -21.24 0.10
N ASP A 373 -3.58 -22.53 -0.19
CA ASP A 373 -3.42 -23.60 0.79
C ASP A 373 -1.97 -24.13 0.79
#